data_55d674bd32e040e861c4c6da2ac689da
#
_entry.id   55d674bd32e040e861c4c6da2ac689da
#
_cell.length_a   1.000
_cell.length_b   1.000
_cell.length_c   1.000
_cell.angle_alpha   90.00
_cell.angle_beta   90.00
_cell.angle_gamma   90.00
#
_symmetry.space_group_name_H-M   'P 1'
#
loop_
_entity.id
_entity.type
_entity.pdbx_description
1 polymer ?
#
loop_
_entity_poly.entity_id
_entity_poly.type
_entity_poly.pdbx_seq_one_letter_code
_entity_poly.pdbx_strand_id
1 'polypeptide(L)'
;MDIRMGGDDDDDDDKNAGGGGSSASPASAKPAEKKEPEPEPEPMEEEEDLSDLSPEERKKKEDAKKAMEAKKRGNDLFMQKSFEEALAAYDEAIALDPTNMTYIANKAAVYFNTKKYDECIEACQKAVEVGKENRAPFEERAKALTRAAKAYQKKKDLDKAIQMCQEAQLEHFDKSTERLLKTMQLEKKKADTLAYQDDDKAEEAKQRGNTHFRNKEWVKAIEEYEEAVKRAPNNAPIRNNLAAALCKIMDFNGAKTQIEKALELDPKYVKAWVRKGDLEVMVKEQHKALDSYKRGLELDPDNAACKEGLRKATYQINMANANMTEDEKKARAERAMSDPQIQAILNDPVINQVLKDFAENPDAAQEAMRDPIVRAKIEKLVAAGVLQTG
;
A
#
# COMPACT_ATOMS: atom_id res chain seq x y z
N MET A 1 20.06 6.61 32.31
CA MET A 1 19.02 7.39 31.60
C MET A 1 19.42 7.45 30.14
N ASP A 2 18.75 6.63 29.33
CA ASP A 2 19.01 6.63 27.92
C ASP A 2 18.24 7.77 27.24
N ILE A 3 18.88 8.46 26.30
CA ILE A 3 18.23 9.50 25.52
C ILE A 3 17.08 8.84 24.76
N ARG A 4 15.83 9.00 25.19
CA ARG A 4 14.67 8.71 24.37
C ARG A 4 14.68 9.68 23.21
N MET A 5 14.87 9.16 22.02
CA MET A 5 14.66 9.89 20.78
C MET A 5 13.22 10.36 20.77
N GLY A 6 13.01 11.68 20.73
CA GLY A 6 11.71 12.25 20.42
C GLY A 6 11.28 11.72 19.05
N GLY A 7 10.16 11.01 19.00
CA GLY A 7 9.53 10.63 17.76
C GLY A 7 8.95 11.90 17.12
N ASP A 8 9.27 12.14 15.88
CA ASP A 8 8.47 13.02 15.05
C ASP A 8 7.16 12.24 14.78
N ASP A 9 6.14 12.56 15.58
CA ASP A 9 4.77 12.16 15.34
C ASP A 9 4.23 13.03 14.20
N ASP A 10 4.36 12.53 12.97
CA ASP A 10 3.51 13.00 11.88
C ASP A 10 2.15 12.32 12.05
N ASP A 11 1.26 13.01 12.79
CA ASP A 11 -0.17 12.72 12.86
C ASP A 11 -0.82 13.08 11.52
N ASP A 12 -1.05 12.07 10.68
CA ASP A 12 -2.05 12.16 9.60
C ASP A 12 -3.42 11.84 10.19
N ASP A 13 -4.17 12.92 10.45
CA ASP A 13 -5.59 12.95 10.77
C ASP A 13 -6.43 12.32 9.66
N ASP A 14 -6.92 11.11 9.86
CA ASP A 14 -8.03 10.56 9.07
C ASP A 14 -9.34 10.71 9.86
N LYS A 15 -10.02 11.86 9.60
CA LYS A 15 -11.36 12.13 10.09
C LYS A 15 -12.37 11.33 9.30
N ASN A 16 -12.98 10.33 9.90
CA ASN A 16 -14.26 9.84 9.42
C ASN A 16 -15.36 10.10 10.46
N ALA A 17 -16.32 10.92 10.05
CA ALA A 17 -17.48 11.33 10.79
C ALA A 17 -18.60 10.28 10.71
N GLY A 18 -19.40 10.19 11.74
CA GLY A 18 -20.71 9.54 11.62
C GLY A 18 -21.45 9.23 12.90
N GLY A 19 -22.35 10.11 13.33
CA GLY A 19 -23.69 9.73 13.76
C GLY A 19 -23.98 9.53 15.24
N GLY A 20 -24.41 10.53 15.95
CA GLY A 20 -25.78 10.75 16.42
C GLY A 20 -26.31 9.87 17.55
N GLY A 21 -26.62 10.48 18.69
CA GLY A 21 -27.46 9.86 19.71
C GLY A 21 -27.48 10.61 21.05
N SER A 22 -28.48 11.45 21.21
CA SER A 22 -28.85 12.26 22.37
C SER A 22 -29.13 11.44 23.65
N SER A 23 -28.71 11.87 24.86
CA SER A 23 -29.59 12.42 25.90
C SER A 23 -28.99 12.33 27.31
N ALA A 24 -29.23 13.45 28.05
CA ALA A 24 -29.39 13.57 29.50
C ALA A 24 -28.18 13.49 30.42
N SER A 25 -27.79 14.69 30.88
CA SER A 25 -27.15 14.89 32.21
C SER A 25 -28.07 14.50 33.35
N PRO A 26 -27.49 14.14 34.53
CA PRO A 26 -27.54 15.11 35.63
C PRO A 26 -26.30 15.24 36.51
N ALA A 27 -26.13 16.48 37.00
CA ALA A 27 -25.63 16.95 38.28
C ALA A 27 -24.28 16.52 38.85
N SER A 28 -23.38 17.50 38.86
CA SER A 28 -22.44 17.93 39.91
C SER A 28 -22.03 16.93 41.03
N ALA A 29 -20.80 16.50 40.96
CA ALA A 29 -19.98 16.21 42.15
C ALA A 29 -18.55 16.74 41.87
N LYS A 30 -18.04 17.57 42.77
CA LYS A 30 -16.65 18.10 42.76
C LYS A 30 -15.66 16.94 42.84
N PRO A 31 -14.63 16.90 42.03
CA PRO A 31 -13.55 15.96 42.19
C PRO A 31 -12.70 16.40 43.43
N ALA A 32 -12.47 15.46 44.34
CA ALA A 32 -11.48 15.58 45.40
C ALA A 32 -10.11 15.79 44.79
N GLU A 33 -9.36 16.77 45.32
CA GLU A 33 -7.92 16.97 45.07
C GLU A 33 -7.18 15.68 45.33
N LYS A 34 -6.67 15.03 44.29
CA LYS A 34 -5.62 14.02 44.43
C LYS A 34 -4.32 14.78 44.78
N LYS A 35 -3.87 14.63 46.01
CA LYS A 35 -2.51 14.97 46.40
C LYS A 35 -1.56 14.20 45.46
N GLU A 36 -0.69 14.94 44.77
CA GLU A 36 0.46 14.35 44.08
C GLU A 36 1.27 13.57 45.11
N PRO A 37 1.72 12.34 44.80
CA PRO A 37 2.65 11.64 45.68
C PRO A 37 3.92 12.48 45.79
N GLU A 38 4.35 12.71 47.04
CA GLU A 38 5.65 13.30 47.34
C GLU A 38 6.73 12.49 46.56
N PRO A 39 7.72 13.15 45.96
CA PRO A 39 8.83 12.45 45.29
C PRO A 39 9.50 11.54 46.31
N GLU A 40 9.58 10.24 46.00
CA GLU A 40 10.38 9.30 46.76
C GLU A 40 11.79 9.88 46.90
N PRO A 41 12.41 9.83 48.09
CA PRO A 41 13.77 10.32 48.27
C PRO A 41 14.68 9.56 47.32
N GLU A 42 15.43 10.30 46.50
CA GLU A 42 16.47 9.71 45.66
C GLU A 42 17.33 8.79 46.53
N PRO A 43 17.63 7.56 46.10
CA PRO A 43 18.48 6.68 46.88
C PRO A 43 19.79 7.41 47.11
N MET A 44 20.09 7.65 48.39
CA MET A 44 21.39 8.20 48.82
C MET A 44 22.46 7.32 48.18
N GLU A 45 23.32 7.92 47.33
CA GLU A 45 24.51 7.25 46.83
C GLU A 45 25.30 6.76 48.06
N GLU A 46 25.20 5.45 48.32
CA GLU A 46 26.10 4.81 49.31
C GLU A 46 27.51 5.07 48.78
N GLU A 47 28.30 5.85 49.51
CA GLU A 47 29.73 6.01 49.23
C GLU A 47 30.36 4.62 49.37
N GLU A 48 30.54 3.93 48.20
CA GLU A 48 31.24 2.64 48.17
C GLU A 48 32.62 2.84 48.83
N ASP A 49 32.86 2.12 49.90
CA ASP A 49 34.15 2.13 50.60
C ASP A 49 35.24 1.57 49.67
N LEU A 50 36.01 2.49 49.06
CA LEU A 50 37.08 2.20 48.12
C LEU A 50 38.37 1.75 48.82
N SER A 51 38.37 1.58 50.18
CA SER A 51 39.58 1.34 50.98
C SER A 51 40.28 0.03 50.64
N ASP A 52 39.55 -0.98 50.17
CA ASP A 52 40.08 -2.32 49.88
C ASP A 52 40.52 -2.53 48.42
N LEU A 53 40.38 -1.52 47.54
CA LEU A 53 40.77 -1.60 46.15
C LEU A 53 42.20 -1.21 45.89
N SER A 54 42.83 -1.87 44.90
CA SER A 54 44.17 -1.45 44.44
C SER A 54 44.18 -0.02 43.87
N PRO A 55 45.31 0.69 43.86
CA PRO A 55 45.40 2.02 43.31
C PRO A 55 44.91 2.13 41.83
N GLU A 56 45.12 1.08 41.06
CA GLU A 56 44.71 1.01 39.64
C GLU A 56 43.19 0.84 39.54
N GLU A 57 42.57 0.03 40.39
CA GLU A 57 41.13 -0.16 40.43
C GLU A 57 40.38 1.08 40.91
N ARG A 58 40.95 1.79 41.90
CA ARG A 58 40.42 3.08 42.34
C ARG A 58 40.43 4.10 41.24
N LYS A 59 41.55 4.24 40.51
CA LYS A 59 41.66 5.16 39.38
C LYS A 59 40.64 4.80 38.27
N LYS A 60 40.50 3.52 37.96
CA LYS A 60 39.52 3.05 36.97
C LYS A 60 38.07 3.39 37.36
N LYS A 61 37.70 3.24 38.65
CA LYS A 61 36.38 3.64 39.14
C LYS A 61 36.17 5.15 39.10
N GLU A 62 37.19 5.95 39.47
CA GLU A 62 37.12 7.40 39.35
C GLU A 62 37.00 7.87 37.90
N ASP A 63 37.77 7.31 37.00
CA ASP A 63 37.70 7.63 35.56
C ASP A 63 36.34 7.24 34.98
N ALA A 64 35.77 6.10 35.38
CA ALA A 64 34.41 5.71 34.97
C ALA A 64 33.32 6.67 35.50
N LYS A 65 33.46 7.16 36.77
CA LYS A 65 32.55 8.16 37.31
C LYS A 65 32.62 9.47 36.54
N LYS A 66 33.83 9.97 36.25
CA LYS A 66 34.06 11.18 35.46
C LYS A 66 33.51 11.01 34.02
N ALA A 67 33.66 9.81 33.42
CA ALA A 67 33.10 9.50 32.10
C ALA A 67 31.57 9.57 32.11
N MET A 68 30.92 9.09 33.19
CA MET A 68 29.45 9.18 33.32
C MET A 68 29.00 10.65 33.48
N GLU A 69 29.73 11.47 34.22
CA GLU A 69 29.46 12.91 34.38
C GLU A 69 29.63 13.63 33.02
N ALA A 70 30.69 13.32 32.29
CA ALA A 70 30.92 13.85 30.94
C ALA A 70 29.79 13.43 29.97
N LYS A 71 29.33 12.16 30.00
CA LYS A 71 28.15 11.69 29.25
C LYS A 71 26.90 12.49 29.61
N LYS A 72 26.63 12.70 30.92
CA LYS A 72 25.45 13.47 31.36
C LYS A 72 25.50 14.89 30.81
N ARG A 73 26.63 15.57 30.95
CA ARG A 73 26.86 16.89 30.36
C ARG A 73 26.66 16.89 28.85
N GLY A 74 27.17 15.88 28.13
CA GLY A 74 26.96 15.71 26.68
C GLY A 74 25.50 15.54 26.31
N ASN A 75 24.73 14.81 27.15
CA ASN A 75 23.29 14.65 26.92
C ASN A 75 22.55 16.00 27.11
N ASP A 76 22.88 16.78 28.12
CA ASP A 76 22.26 18.08 28.39
C ASP A 76 22.55 19.08 27.23
N LEU A 77 23.79 19.10 26.76
CA LEU A 77 24.22 19.93 25.63
C LEU A 77 23.53 19.48 24.30
N PHE A 78 23.35 18.18 24.14
CA PHE A 78 22.60 17.65 23.00
C PHE A 78 21.13 18.11 23.01
N MET A 79 20.46 18.07 24.17
CA MET A 79 19.10 18.59 24.32
C MET A 79 19.01 20.09 24.06
N GLN A 80 20.05 20.86 24.40
CA GLN A 80 20.18 22.28 24.08
C GLN A 80 20.58 22.58 22.65
N LYS A 81 20.80 21.51 21.84
CA LYS A 81 21.27 21.59 20.44
C LYS A 81 22.68 22.21 20.29
N SER A 82 23.46 22.26 21.36
CA SER A 82 24.88 22.65 21.35
C SER A 82 25.74 21.45 20.91
N PHE A 83 25.63 21.10 19.63
CA PHE A 83 26.15 19.83 19.08
C PHE A 83 27.68 19.71 19.15
N GLU A 84 28.41 20.79 18.95
CA GLU A 84 29.89 20.78 18.98
C GLU A 84 30.38 20.52 20.42
N GLU A 85 29.78 21.18 21.40
CA GLU A 85 30.09 20.99 22.81
C GLU A 85 29.68 19.61 23.30
N ALA A 86 28.52 19.09 22.80
CA ALA A 86 28.10 17.73 23.11
C ALA A 86 29.09 16.68 22.58
N LEU A 87 29.62 16.86 21.35
CA LEU A 87 30.67 15.99 20.81
C LEU A 87 31.92 16.00 21.68
N ALA A 88 32.39 17.20 22.10
CA ALA A 88 33.56 17.31 22.98
C ALA A 88 33.35 16.59 24.32
N ALA A 89 32.15 16.71 24.92
CA ALA A 89 31.82 16.03 26.18
C ALA A 89 31.76 14.50 26.01
N TYR A 90 31.25 14.00 24.89
CA TYR A 90 31.28 12.56 24.59
C TYR A 90 32.69 12.06 24.27
N ASP A 91 33.54 12.86 23.63
CA ASP A 91 34.94 12.51 23.38
C ASP A 91 35.73 12.43 24.69
N GLU A 92 35.48 13.32 25.66
CA GLU A 92 36.02 13.24 27.00
C GLU A 92 35.59 11.95 27.70
N ALA A 93 34.27 11.58 27.61
CA ALA A 93 33.78 10.35 28.20
C ALA A 93 34.46 9.11 27.60
N ILE A 94 34.65 9.09 26.25
CA ILE A 94 35.31 7.99 25.53
C ILE A 94 36.80 7.89 25.91
N ALA A 95 37.49 9.03 26.15
CA ALA A 95 38.88 9.04 26.56
C ALA A 95 39.08 8.49 28.00
N LEU A 96 38.13 8.75 28.90
CA LEU A 96 38.14 8.26 30.26
C LEU A 96 37.75 6.79 30.39
N ASP A 97 36.77 6.34 29.61
CA ASP A 97 36.32 4.94 29.56
C ASP A 97 36.02 4.52 28.11
N PRO A 98 37.00 4.00 27.39
CA PRO A 98 36.86 3.58 26.01
C PRO A 98 36.06 2.27 25.82
N THR A 99 35.75 1.57 26.93
CA THR A 99 35.08 0.25 26.90
C THR A 99 33.55 0.37 26.80
N ASN A 100 33.01 1.53 27.07
CA ASN A 100 31.59 1.77 27.11
C ASN A 100 31.05 2.28 25.77
N MET A 101 30.40 1.40 25.04
CA MET A 101 29.81 1.69 23.73
C MET A 101 28.78 2.83 23.72
N THR A 102 28.15 3.12 24.89
CA THR A 102 27.05 4.10 24.92
C THR A 102 27.54 5.51 24.63
N TYR A 103 28.78 5.85 25.00
CA TYR A 103 29.35 7.17 24.69
C TYR A 103 29.50 7.37 23.17
N ILE A 104 30.02 6.34 22.50
CA ILE A 104 30.20 6.34 21.04
C ILE A 104 28.83 6.36 20.33
N ALA A 105 27.87 5.60 20.88
CA ALA A 105 26.49 5.58 20.36
C ALA A 105 25.78 6.93 20.52
N ASN A 106 26.04 7.67 21.60
CA ASN A 106 25.51 9.03 21.79
C ASN A 106 26.19 10.04 20.87
N LYS A 107 27.50 9.94 20.64
CA LYS A 107 28.20 10.72 19.61
C LYS A 107 27.59 10.48 18.22
N ALA A 108 27.27 9.23 17.87
CA ALA A 108 26.56 8.90 16.64
C ALA A 108 25.16 9.56 16.53
N ALA A 109 24.46 9.76 17.67
CA ALA A 109 23.19 10.48 17.67
C ALA A 109 23.37 11.96 17.30
N VAL A 110 24.45 12.60 17.74
CA VAL A 110 24.79 13.99 17.35
C VAL A 110 25.03 14.05 15.83
N TYR A 111 25.82 13.13 15.31
CA TYR A 111 26.10 13.08 13.86
C TYR A 111 24.83 12.87 13.06
N PHE A 112 23.91 12.03 13.52
CA PHE A 112 22.62 11.83 12.86
C PHE A 112 21.80 13.12 12.79
N ASN A 113 21.70 13.85 13.92
CA ASN A 113 20.93 15.10 14.01
C ASN A 113 21.57 16.25 13.19
N THR A 114 22.89 16.26 13.08
CA THR A 114 23.64 17.21 12.24
C THR A 114 23.72 16.80 10.79
N LYS A 115 23.01 15.72 10.39
CA LYS A 115 22.99 15.16 9.02
C LYS A 115 24.36 14.69 8.50
N LYS A 116 25.32 14.48 9.38
CA LYS A 116 26.62 13.86 9.09
C LYS A 116 26.46 12.34 9.12
N TYR A 117 25.81 11.80 8.05
CA TYR A 117 25.39 10.41 8.05
C TYR A 117 26.53 9.41 7.94
N ASP A 118 27.65 9.78 7.29
CA ASP A 118 28.82 8.92 7.18
C ASP A 118 29.50 8.73 8.54
N GLU A 119 29.74 9.84 9.23
CA GLU A 119 30.31 9.84 10.57
C GLU A 119 29.39 9.15 11.58
N CYS A 120 28.06 9.26 11.39
CA CYS A 120 27.09 8.54 12.19
C CYS A 120 27.22 7.02 12.02
N ILE A 121 27.35 6.56 10.78
CA ILE A 121 27.49 5.14 10.45
C ILE A 121 28.79 4.57 11.05
N GLU A 122 29.90 5.25 10.85
CA GLU A 122 31.20 4.86 11.40
C GLU A 122 31.17 4.78 12.93
N ALA A 123 30.60 5.80 13.58
CA ALA A 123 30.44 5.80 15.03
C ALA A 123 29.53 4.69 15.54
N CYS A 124 28.42 4.37 14.84
CA CYS A 124 27.56 3.26 15.20
C CYS A 124 28.28 1.91 15.05
N GLN A 125 29.02 1.69 13.96
CA GLN A 125 29.79 0.47 13.74
C GLN A 125 30.84 0.28 14.83
N LYS A 126 31.59 1.33 15.13
CA LYS A 126 32.56 1.32 16.22
C LYS A 126 31.91 1.05 17.58
N ALA A 127 30.74 1.65 17.85
CA ALA A 127 29.99 1.37 19.07
C ALA A 127 29.62 -0.11 19.19
N VAL A 128 29.14 -0.73 18.11
CA VAL A 128 28.77 -2.15 18.09
C VAL A 128 29.99 -3.06 18.28
N GLU A 129 31.14 -2.72 17.67
CA GLU A 129 32.40 -3.44 17.84
C GLU A 129 32.85 -3.42 19.29
N VAL A 130 32.98 -2.21 19.89
CA VAL A 130 33.31 -2.02 21.30
C VAL A 130 32.29 -2.75 22.18
N GLY A 131 30.99 -2.70 21.86
CA GLY A 131 29.94 -3.37 22.59
C GLY A 131 30.05 -4.88 22.57
N LYS A 132 30.50 -5.48 21.45
CA LYS A 132 30.75 -6.91 21.33
C LYS A 132 31.94 -7.35 22.15
N GLU A 133 33.05 -6.59 22.10
CA GLU A 133 34.27 -6.87 22.84
C GLU A 133 34.05 -6.79 24.36
N ASN A 134 33.28 -5.81 24.81
CA ASN A 134 33.03 -5.56 26.23
C ASN A 134 31.71 -6.14 26.76
N ARG A 135 31.06 -7.04 26.00
CA ARG A 135 29.82 -7.73 26.40
C ARG A 135 28.69 -6.79 26.78
N ALA A 136 28.56 -5.65 26.09
CA ALA A 136 27.46 -4.73 26.28
C ALA A 136 26.10 -5.40 26.02
N PRO A 137 25.01 -4.93 26.63
CA PRO A 137 23.68 -5.48 26.44
C PRO A 137 23.28 -5.53 24.95
N PHE A 138 22.63 -6.63 24.55
CA PHE A 138 22.16 -6.81 23.16
C PHE A 138 21.25 -5.67 22.70
N GLU A 139 20.42 -5.15 23.60
CA GLU A 139 19.53 -4.02 23.32
C GLU A 139 20.28 -2.75 22.92
N GLU A 140 21.39 -2.42 23.58
CA GLU A 140 22.20 -1.24 23.26
C GLU A 140 22.88 -1.39 21.89
N ARG A 141 23.41 -2.58 21.60
CA ARG A 141 23.98 -2.88 20.28
C ARG A 141 22.92 -2.79 19.16
N ALA A 142 21.71 -3.32 19.40
CA ALA A 142 20.60 -3.20 18.47
C ALA A 142 20.18 -1.74 18.22
N LYS A 143 20.17 -0.89 19.27
CA LYS A 143 19.89 0.55 19.13
C LYS A 143 20.93 1.24 18.24
N ALA A 144 22.20 0.92 18.39
CA ALA A 144 23.27 1.48 17.55
C ALA A 144 23.12 1.03 16.08
N LEU A 145 22.85 -0.26 15.82
CA LEU A 145 22.57 -0.81 14.48
C LEU A 145 21.33 -0.15 13.85
N THR A 146 20.26 0.03 14.61
CA THR A 146 19.04 0.70 14.14
C THR A 146 19.33 2.16 13.75
N ARG A 147 20.20 2.86 14.47
CA ARG A 147 20.63 4.22 14.12
C ARG A 147 21.44 4.24 12.82
N ALA A 148 22.37 3.29 12.66
CA ALA A 148 23.10 3.12 11.40
C ALA A 148 22.15 2.85 10.23
N ALA A 149 21.13 1.99 10.41
CA ALA A 149 20.11 1.71 9.42
C ALA A 149 19.37 2.98 8.98
N LYS A 150 18.93 3.80 9.95
CA LYS A 150 18.29 5.10 9.64
C LYS A 150 19.24 6.04 8.89
N ALA A 151 20.53 6.05 9.20
CA ALA A 151 21.52 6.87 8.50
C ALA A 151 21.71 6.39 7.03
N TYR A 152 21.80 5.08 6.80
CA TYR A 152 21.82 4.49 5.44
C TYR A 152 20.55 4.81 4.67
N GLN A 153 19.37 4.76 5.31
CA GLN A 153 18.10 5.15 4.68
C GLN A 153 18.13 6.62 4.22
N LYS A 154 18.64 7.54 5.05
CA LYS A 154 18.80 8.96 4.66
C LYS A 154 19.76 9.14 3.49
N LYS A 155 20.75 8.27 3.36
CA LYS A 155 21.66 8.22 2.20
C LYS A 155 21.07 7.50 0.98
N LYS A 156 19.87 6.93 1.10
CA LYS A 156 19.19 6.09 0.07
C LYS A 156 19.93 4.78 -0.26
N ASP A 157 20.85 4.34 0.60
CA ASP A 157 21.47 3.02 0.52
C ASP A 157 20.57 2.00 1.25
N LEU A 158 19.46 1.65 0.58
CA LEU A 158 18.43 0.83 1.18
C LEU A 158 18.89 -0.61 1.43
N ASP A 159 19.87 -1.12 0.67
CA ASP A 159 20.43 -2.45 0.87
C ASP A 159 21.12 -2.55 2.23
N LYS A 160 22.04 -1.63 2.50
CA LYS A 160 22.73 -1.58 3.78
C LYS A 160 21.80 -1.22 4.93
N ALA A 161 20.83 -0.34 4.70
CA ALA A 161 19.82 -0.01 5.71
C ALA A 161 19.02 -1.25 6.15
N ILE A 162 18.58 -2.09 5.19
CA ILE A 162 17.87 -3.34 5.44
C ILE A 162 18.78 -4.32 6.19
N GLN A 163 20.03 -4.47 5.76
CA GLN A 163 21.00 -5.33 6.43
C GLN A 163 21.19 -4.93 7.89
N MET A 164 21.42 -3.65 8.18
CA MET A 164 21.59 -3.16 9.56
C MET A 164 20.35 -3.38 10.43
N CYS A 165 19.14 -3.23 9.86
CA CYS A 165 17.91 -3.55 10.58
C CYS A 165 17.79 -5.04 10.89
N GLN A 166 18.19 -5.91 9.96
CA GLN A 166 18.18 -7.37 10.17
C GLN A 166 19.19 -7.77 11.25
N GLU A 167 20.39 -7.20 11.23
CA GLU A 167 21.39 -7.41 12.27
C GLU A 167 20.90 -6.93 13.63
N ALA A 168 20.23 -5.76 13.70
CA ALA A 168 19.64 -5.26 14.92
C ALA A 168 18.58 -6.21 15.50
N GLN A 169 17.73 -6.82 14.64
CA GLN A 169 16.72 -7.79 15.06
C GLN A 169 17.34 -9.10 15.56
N LEU A 170 18.49 -9.50 15.03
CA LEU A 170 19.23 -10.67 15.52
C LEU A 170 19.86 -10.42 16.90
N GLU A 171 20.33 -9.20 17.17
CA GLU A 171 20.86 -8.83 18.49
C GLU A 171 19.74 -8.70 19.53
N HIS A 172 18.68 -7.97 19.20
CA HIS A 172 17.52 -7.78 20.07
C HIS A 172 16.27 -7.50 19.24
N PHE A 173 15.21 -8.31 19.45
CA PHE A 173 13.93 -8.11 18.78
C PHE A 173 13.21 -6.87 19.32
N ASP A 174 12.87 -5.95 18.43
CA ASP A 174 12.07 -4.77 18.72
C ASP A 174 11.04 -4.49 17.61
N LYS A 175 9.79 -4.27 18.02
CA LYS A 175 8.68 -4.01 17.09
C LYS A 175 8.86 -2.75 16.25
N SER A 176 9.53 -1.72 16.78
CA SER A 176 9.77 -0.48 16.04
C SER A 176 10.79 -0.71 14.92
N THR A 177 11.85 -1.46 15.22
CA THR A 177 12.85 -1.88 14.22
C THR A 177 12.26 -2.82 13.18
N GLU A 178 11.32 -3.70 13.56
CA GLU A 178 10.58 -4.53 12.59
C GLU A 178 9.75 -3.69 11.62
N ARG A 179 9.02 -2.68 12.13
CA ARG A 179 8.26 -1.76 11.27
C ARG A 179 9.18 -0.98 10.34
N LEU A 180 10.30 -0.49 10.85
CA LEU A 180 11.31 0.22 10.07
C LEU A 180 11.86 -0.67 8.94
N LEU A 181 12.19 -1.94 9.23
CA LEU A 181 12.64 -2.91 8.24
C LEU A 181 11.61 -3.11 7.13
N LYS A 182 10.32 -3.31 7.49
CA LYS A 182 9.23 -3.45 6.51
C LYS A 182 9.09 -2.20 5.63
N THR A 183 9.22 -1.02 6.23
CA THR A 183 9.17 0.24 5.49
C THR A 183 10.31 0.34 4.48
N MET A 184 11.55 0.06 4.90
CA MET A 184 12.73 0.09 4.01
C MET A 184 12.64 -0.94 2.88
N GLN A 185 12.12 -2.15 3.16
CA GLN A 185 11.89 -3.17 2.14
C GLN A 185 10.86 -2.72 1.11
N LEU A 186 9.79 -2.04 1.56
CA LEU A 186 8.78 -1.47 0.66
C LEU A 186 9.36 -0.33 -0.18
N GLU A 187 10.14 0.57 0.44
CA GLU A 187 10.84 1.65 -0.27
C GLU A 187 11.79 1.10 -1.33
N LYS A 188 12.59 0.08 -0.98
CA LYS A 188 13.47 -0.58 -1.93
C LYS A 188 12.70 -1.20 -3.09
N LYS A 189 11.64 -1.96 -2.80
CA LYS A 189 10.79 -2.56 -3.83
C LYS A 189 10.21 -1.51 -4.78
N LYS A 190 9.79 -0.34 -4.25
CA LYS A 190 9.31 0.77 -5.08
C LYS A 190 10.42 1.36 -5.94
N ALA A 191 11.62 1.57 -5.35
CA ALA A 191 12.78 2.10 -6.07
C ALA A 191 13.22 1.14 -7.17
N ASP A 192 13.33 -0.16 -6.90
CA ASP A 192 13.69 -1.20 -7.87
C ASP A 192 12.64 -1.28 -9.01
N THR A 193 11.35 -1.18 -8.66
CA THR A 193 10.27 -1.15 -9.65
C THR A 193 10.39 0.07 -10.55
N LEU A 194 10.68 1.24 -9.99
CA LEU A 194 10.85 2.47 -10.76
C LEU A 194 12.11 2.43 -11.64
N ALA A 195 13.21 1.92 -11.12
CA ALA A 195 14.46 1.77 -11.86
C ALA A 195 14.35 0.74 -13.00
N TYR A 196 13.41 -0.21 -12.89
CA TYR A 196 13.15 -1.21 -13.93
C TYR A 196 12.33 -0.65 -15.09
N GLN A 197 11.60 0.48 -14.88
CA GLN A 197 10.76 1.08 -15.91
C GLN A 197 11.63 1.67 -17.04
N ASP A 198 11.23 1.36 -18.27
CA ASP A 198 11.96 1.75 -19.49
C ASP A 198 11.00 1.61 -20.66
N ASP A 199 10.51 2.73 -21.15
CA ASP A 199 9.48 2.77 -22.20
C ASP A 199 9.97 2.21 -23.54
N ASP A 200 11.26 2.39 -23.88
CA ASP A 200 11.84 1.85 -25.12
C ASP A 200 11.90 0.32 -25.07
N LYS A 201 12.40 -0.23 -23.96
CA LYS A 201 12.40 -1.68 -23.75
C LYS A 201 11.00 -2.27 -23.62
N ALA A 202 10.03 -1.50 -23.07
CA ALA A 202 8.63 -1.91 -23.05
C ALA A 202 8.06 -2.02 -24.47
N GLU A 203 8.38 -1.06 -25.33
CA GLU A 203 7.94 -1.10 -26.74
C GLU A 203 8.56 -2.28 -27.50
N GLU A 204 9.86 -2.54 -27.30
CA GLU A 204 10.53 -3.71 -27.87
C GLU A 204 9.86 -5.03 -27.43
N ALA A 205 9.61 -5.19 -26.13
CA ALA A 205 8.93 -6.37 -25.59
C ALA A 205 7.50 -6.49 -26.15
N LYS A 206 6.76 -5.38 -26.26
CA LYS A 206 5.44 -5.35 -26.91
C LYS A 206 5.51 -5.82 -28.35
N GLN A 207 6.52 -5.42 -29.11
CA GLN A 207 6.69 -5.83 -30.51
C GLN A 207 7.01 -7.32 -30.63
N ARG A 208 7.87 -7.88 -29.75
CA ARG A 208 8.11 -9.32 -29.68
C ARG A 208 6.82 -10.08 -29.33
N GLY A 209 6.07 -9.58 -28.33
CA GLY A 209 4.76 -10.12 -27.97
C GLY A 209 3.77 -10.11 -29.12
N ASN A 210 3.70 -9.01 -29.89
CA ASN A 210 2.86 -8.93 -31.10
C ASN A 210 3.26 -9.96 -32.16
N THR A 211 4.54 -10.26 -32.29
CA THR A 211 5.05 -11.26 -33.21
C THR A 211 4.64 -12.66 -32.78
N HIS A 212 4.85 -13.04 -31.51
CA HIS A 212 4.39 -14.30 -30.96
C HIS A 212 2.87 -14.45 -31.04
N PHE A 213 2.12 -13.36 -30.78
CA PHE A 213 0.66 -13.36 -30.90
C PHE A 213 0.20 -13.66 -32.34
N ARG A 214 0.82 -13.07 -33.36
CA ARG A 214 0.52 -13.36 -34.76
C ARG A 214 0.83 -14.81 -35.13
N ASN A 215 1.90 -15.38 -34.56
CA ASN A 215 2.31 -16.75 -34.75
C ASN A 215 1.47 -17.76 -33.92
N LYS A 216 0.47 -17.28 -33.16
CA LYS A 216 -0.39 -18.08 -32.26
C LYS A 216 0.39 -18.73 -31.10
N GLU A 217 1.55 -18.24 -30.77
CA GLU A 217 2.37 -18.66 -29.64
C GLU A 217 1.93 -17.90 -28.37
N TRP A 218 0.73 -18.23 -27.87
CA TRP A 218 0.02 -17.41 -26.88
C TRP A 218 0.81 -17.25 -25.57
N VAL A 219 1.46 -18.32 -25.09
CA VAL A 219 2.21 -18.28 -23.83
C VAL A 219 3.40 -17.34 -23.95
N LYS A 220 4.20 -17.46 -25.03
CA LYS A 220 5.32 -16.55 -25.27
C LYS A 220 4.87 -15.10 -25.47
N ALA A 221 3.71 -14.90 -26.11
CA ALA A 221 3.15 -13.55 -26.25
C ALA A 221 2.79 -12.95 -24.88
N ILE A 222 2.25 -13.75 -23.96
CA ILE A 222 1.93 -13.33 -22.59
C ILE A 222 3.21 -12.96 -21.85
N GLU A 223 4.25 -13.79 -21.87
CA GLU A 223 5.54 -13.53 -21.23
C GLU A 223 6.13 -12.18 -21.68
N GLU A 224 6.15 -11.91 -22.97
CA GLU A 224 6.65 -10.66 -23.54
C GLU A 224 5.76 -9.45 -23.19
N TYR A 225 4.45 -9.62 -23.20
CA TYR A 225 3.55 -8.53 -22.78
C TYR A 225 3.62 -8.29 -21.27
N GLU A 226 3.81 -9.30 -20.43
CA GLU A 226 4.05 -9.13 -18.99
C GLU A 226 5.35 -8.38 -18.72
N GLU A 227 6.42 -8.70 -19.47
CA GLU A 227 7.67 -7.95 -19.40
C GLU A 227 7.44 -6.48 -19.82
N ALA A 228 6.69 -6.25 -20.89
CA ALA A 228 6.35 -4.90 -21.33
C ALA A 228 5.54 -4.14 -20.27
N VAL A 229 4.60 -4.79 -19.58
CA VAL A 229 3.82 -4.19 -18.48
C VAL A 229 4.69 -3.86 -17.28
N LYS A 230 5.70 -4.69 -16.95
CA LYS A 230 6.65 -4.39 -15.87
C LYS A 230 7.48 -3.15 -16.17
N ARG A 231 7.88 -2.99 -17.44
CA ARG A 231 8.69 -1.85 -17.90
C ARG A 231 7.88 -0.57 -18.08
N ALA A 232 6.63 -0.67 -18.54
CA ALA A 232 5.72 0.45 -18.72
C ALA A 232 4.35 0.15 -18.06
N PRO A 233 4.25 0.19 -16.73
CA PRO A 233 3.05 -0.21 -16.00
C PRO A 233 1.83 0.67 -16.29
N ASN A 234 2.04 1.89 -16.74
CA ASN A 234 0.98 2.85 -17.04
C ASN A 234 0.57 2.90 -18.53
N ASN A 235 0.99 1.90 -19.32
CA ASN A 235 0.68 1.83 -20.74
C ASN A 235 -0.59 0.99 -20.98
N ALA A 236 -1.73 1.65 -21.20
CA ALA A 236 -3.02 1.00 -21.45
C ALA A 236 -3.01 0.10 -22.73
N PRO A 237 -2.42 0.47 -23.87
CA PRO A 237 -2.26 -0.40 -25.04
C PRO A 237 -1.56 -1.73 -24.76
N ILE A 238 -0.50 -1.74 -23.96
CA ILE A 238 0.23 -2.98 -23.62
C ILE A 238 -0.66 -3.91 -22.79
N ARG A 239 -1.35 -3.36 -21.78
CA ARG A 239 -2.31 -4.13 -20.95
C ARG A 239 -3.44 -4.72 -21.79
N ASN A 240 -3.97 -3.96 -22.73
CA ASN A 240 -4.99 -4.45 -23.64
C ASN A 240 -4.48 -5.60 -24.54
N ASN A 241 -3.22 -5.57 -24.98
CA ASN A 241 -2.63 -6.66 -25.75
C ASN A 241 -2.41 -7.90 -24.89
N LEU A 242 -1.95 -7.73 -23.64
CA LEU A 242 -1.84 -8.83 -22.67
C LEU A 242 -3.22 -9.49 -22.44
N ALA A 243 -4.26 -8.69 -22.24
CA ALA A 243 -5.62 -9.20 -22.10
C ALA A 243 -6.08 -10.02 -23.32
N ALA A 244 -5.71 -9.57 -24.53
CA ALA A 244 -6.01 -10.33 -25.75
C ALA A 244 -5.35 -11.71 -25.75
N ALA A 245 -4.10 -11.81 -25.32
CA ALA A 245 -3.38 -13.07 -25.25
C ALA A 245 -3.95 -13.99 -24.16
N LEU A 246 -4.28 -13.45 -22.99
CA LEU A 246 -4.93 -14.19 -21.90
C LEU A 246 -6.30 -14.77 -22.32
N CYS A 247 -7.10 -14.02 -23.08
CA CYS A 247 -8.34 -14.56 -23.65
C CYS A 247 -8.09 -15.79 -24.57
N LYS A 248 -6.95 -15.86 -25.27
CA LYS A 248 -6.64 -17.00 -26.15
C LYS A 248 -6.33 -18.29 -25.39
N ILE A 249 -5.86 -18.18 -24.16
CA ILE A 249 -5.62 -19.33 -23.27
C ILE A 249 -6.77 -19.55 -22.28
N MET A 250 -7.91 -18.84 -22.44
CA MET A 250 -9.09 -18.88 -21.58
C MET A 250 -8.86 -18.41 -20.13
N ASP A 251 -7.80 -17.66 -19.87
CA ASP A 251 -7.64 -16.95 -18.59
C ASP A 251 -8.48 -15.67 -18.60
N PHE A 252 -9.79 -15.84 -18.39
CA PHE A 252 -10.75 -14.75 -18.43
C PHE A 252 -10.61 -13.81 -17.22
N ASN A 253 -10.17 -14.32 -16.08
CA ASN A 253 -9.94 -13.50 -14.87
C ASN A 253 -8.71 -12.60 -15.04
N GLY A 254 -7.61 -13.15 -15.53
CA GLY A 254 -6.42 -12.38 -15.87
C GLY A 254 -6.72 -11.32 -16.93
N ALA A 255 -7.43 -11.70 -17.99
CA ALA A 255 -7.85 -10.78 -19.06
C ALA A 255 -8.70 -9.63 -18.50
N LYS A 256 -9.72 -9.92 -17.69
CA LYS A 256 -10.58 -8.92 -17.07
C LYS A 256 -9.76 -7.90 -16.25
N THR A 257 -8.86 -8.40 -15.40
CA THR A 257 -7.98 -7.54 -14.59
C THR A 257 -7.13 -6.60 -15.44
N GLN A 258 -6.58 -7.07 -16.57
CA GLN A 258 -5.78 -6.23 -17.45
C GLN A 258 -6.61 -5.21 -18.22
N ILE A 259 -7.82 -5.56 -18.63
CA ILE A 259 -8.76 -4.64 -19.30
C ILE A 259 -9.19 -3.53 -18.32
N GLU A 260 -9.56 -3.88 -17.09
CA GLU A 260 -9.96 -2.92 -16.07
C GLU A 260 -8.81 -1.93 -15.78
N LYS A 261 -7.59 -2.43 -15.58
CA LYS A 261 -6.41 -1.57 -15.41
C LYS A 261 -6.13 -0.70 -16.64
N ALA A 262 -6.37 -1.20 -17.86
CA ALA A 262 -6.21 -0.38 -19.06
C ALA A 262 -7.24 0.75 -19.12
N LEU A 263 -8.49 0.49 -18.70
CA LEU A 263 -9.56 1.49 -18.65
C LEU A 263 -9.44 2.46 -17.46
N GLU A 264 -8.82 2.05 -16.35
CA GLU A 264 -8.44 2.94 -15.25
C GLU A 264 -7.38 3.96 -15.71
N LEU A 265 -6.40 3.50 -16.50
CA LEU A 265 -5.33 4.35 -17.04
C LEU A 265 -5.84 5.29 -18.16
N ASP A 266 -6.67 4.76 -19.05
CA ASP A 266 -7.28 5.51 -20.16
C ASP A 266 -8.74 5.11 -20.34
N PRO A 267 -9.68 5.82 -19.66
CA PRO A 267 -11.12 5.58 -19.79
C PRO A 267 -11.67 5.82 -21.21
N LYS A 268 -10.90 6.52 -22.09
CA LYS A 268 -11.27 6.81 -23.46
C LYS A 268 -10.70 5.80 -24.47
N TYR A 269 -9.96 4.80 -24.01
CA TYR A 269 -9.33 3.81 -24.88
C TYR A 269 -10.37 2.84 -25.47
N VAL A 270 -10.94 3.19 -26.61
CA VAL A 270 -12.02 2.45 -27.29
C VAL A 270 -11.70 0.97 -27.51
N LYS A 271 -10.44 0.64 -27.88
CA LYS A 271 -10.04 -0.76 -28.08
C LYS A 271 -10.15 -1.62 -26.80
N ALA A 272 -10.00 -1.01 -25.62
CA ALA A 272 -10.20 -1.73 -24.37
C ALA A 272 -11.69 -1.94 -24.08
N TRP A 273 -12.56 -1.01 -24.45
CA TRP A 273 -14.02 -1.21 -24.36
C TRP A 273 -14.50 -2.32 -25.30
N VAL A 274 -13.99 -2.37 -26.54
CA VAL A 274 -14.25 -3.51 -27.45
C VAL A 274 -13.81 -4.82 -26.80
N ARG A 275 -12.58 -4.88 -26.29
CA ARG A 275 -12.04 -6.09 -25.65
C ARG A 275 -12.86 -6.53 -24.44
N LYS A 276 -13.34 -5.56 -23.65
CA LYS A 276 -14.22 -5.81 -22.52
C LYS A 276 -15.51 -6.47 -22.99
N GLY A 277 -16.16 -5.90 -23.98
CA GLY A 277 -17.38 -6.47 -24.57
C GLY A 277 -17.15 -7.88 -25.14
N ASP A 278 -16.06 -8.10 -25.87
CA ASP A 278 -15.70 -9.42 -26.39
C ASP A 278 -15.53 -10.45 -25.27
N LEU A 279 -14.83 -10.08 -24.18
CA LEU A 279 -14.65 -10.94 -23.02
C LEU A 279 -16.00 -11.26 -22.35
N GLU A 280 -16.85 -10.26 -22.14
CA GLU A 280 -18.17 -10.41 -21.52
C GLU A 280 -19.09 -11.33 -22.35
N VAL A 281 -18.99 -11.30 -23.68
CA VAL A 281 -19.65 -12.28 -24.57
C VAL A 281 -19.09 -13.68 -24.33
N MET A 282 -17.77 -13.85 -24.24
CA MET A 282 -17.13 -15.17 -24.02
C MET A 282 -17.55 -15.80 -22.70
N VAL A 283 -17.71 -15.00 -21.65
CA VAL A 283 -18.16 -15.48 -20.32
C VAL A 283 -19.70 -15.50 -20.17
N LYS A 284 -20.43 -15.29 -21.26
CA LYS A 284 -21.92 -15.31 -21.33
C LYS A 284 -22.60 -14.19 -20.51
N GLU A 285 -21.91 -13.06 -20.31
CA GLU A 285 -22.45 -11.85 -19.67
C GLU A 285 -22.91 -10.83 -20.74
N GLN A 286 -23.80 -11.26 -21.65
CA GLN A 286 -24.18 -10.46 -22.83
C GLN A 286 -24.75 -9.08 -22.47
N HIS A 287 -25.47 -8.95 -21.36
CA HIS A 287 -26.02 -7.66 -20.93
C HIS A 287 -24.92 -6.64 -20.61
N LYS A 288 -23.78 -7.10 -20.03
CA LYS A 288 -22.61 -6.26 -19.78
C LYS A 288 -21.89 -5.91 -21.07
N ALA A 289 -21.80 -6.87 -21.99
CA ALA A 289 -21.20 -6.65 -23.31
C ALA A 289 -21.90 -5.54 -24.11
N LEU A 290 -23.25 -5.47 -24.04
CA LEU A 290 -23.99 -4.38 -24.66
C LEU A 290 -23.56 -3.01 -24.10
N ASP A 291 -23.43 -2.88 -22.78
CA ASP A 291 -22.99 -1.65 -22.14
C ASP A 291 -21.56 -1.28 -22.54
N SER A 292 -20.65 -2.27 -22.58
CA SER A 292 -19.25 -2.06 -22.96
C SER A 292 -19.12 -1.57 -24.41
N TYR A 293 -19.84 -2.17 -25.34
CA TYR A 293 -19.85 -1.71 -26.74
C TYR A 293 -20.55 -0.35 -26.92
N LYS A 294 -21.68 -0.10 -26.21
CA LYS A 294 -22.34 1.22 -26.20
C LYS A 294 -21.37 2.28 -25.72
N ARG A 295 -20.64 2.01 -24.62
CA ARG A 295 -19.63 2.94 -24.11
C ARG A 295 -18.52 3.22 -25.12
N GLY A 296 -18.07 2.20 -25.85
CA GLY A 296 -17.12 2.37 -26.96
C GLY A 296 -17.68 3.27 -28.08
N LEU A 297 -18.98 3.15 -28.42
CA LEU A 297 -19.65 3.98 -29.43
C LEU A 297 -19.91 5.42 -28.96
N GLU A 298 -20.08 5.66 -27.67
CA GLU A 298 -20.15 7.03 -27.12
C GLU A 298 -18.83 7.78 -27.34
N LEU A 299 -17.70 7.06 -27.29
CA LEU A 299 -16.36 7.63 -27.47
C LEU A 299 -15.98 7.74 -28.95
N ASP A 300 -16.38 6.76 -29.76
CA ASP A 300 -16.12 6.69 -31.19
C ASP A 300 -17.37 6.12 -31.90
N PRO A 301 -18.32 6.99 -32.33
CA PRO A 301 -19.58 6.59 -32.91
C PRO A 301 -19.43 5.75 -34.20
N ASP A 302 -18.30 5.86 -34.89
CA ASP A 302 -18.04 5.15 -36.11
C ASP A 302 -17.24 3.87 -35.95
N ASN A 303 -16.92 3.48 -34.75
CA ASN A 303 -16.14 2.27 -34.49
C ASN A 303 -16.82 1.00 -34.98
N ALA A 304 -16.27 0.43 -36.04
CA ALA A 304 -16.83 -0.75 -36.68
C ALA A 304 -16.84 -1.97 -35.74
N ALA A 305 -15.82 -2.13 -34.87
CA ALA A 305 -15.74 -3.27 -33.96
C ALA A 305 -16.82 -3.19 -32.88
N CYS A 306 -17.10 -2.00 -32.35
CA CYS A 306 -18.20 -1.80 -31.39
C CYS A 306 -19.57 -2.04 -32.04
N LYS A 307 -19.79 -1.51 -33.25
CA LYS A 307 -21.06 -1.74 -33.99
C LYS A 307 -21.31 -3.23 -34.25
N GLU A 308 -20.29 -3.93 -34.73
CA GLU A 308 -20.38 -5.37 -35.00
C GLU A 308 -20.51 -6.19 -33.71
N GLY A 309 -19.76 -5.86 -32.65
CA GLY A 309 -19.88 -6.50 -31.33
C GLY A 309 -21.28 -6.34 -30.76
N LEU A 310 -21.83 -5.12 -30.78
CA LEU A 310 -23.19 -4.83 -30.32
C LEU A 310 -24.24 -5.65 -31.13
N ARG A 311 -24.13 -5.69 -32.47
CA ARG A 311 -25.02 -6.45 -33.33
C ARG A 311 -24.97 -7.95 -33.02
N LYS A 312 -23.75 -8.52 -32.85
CA LYS A 312 -23.57 -9.94 -32.52
C LYS A 312 -24.13 -10.28 -31.13
N ALA A 313 -23.83 -9.46 -30.11
CA ALA A 313 -24.34 -9.68 -28.77
C ALA A 313 -25.87 -9.64 -28.75
N THR A 314 -26.50 -8.66 -29.41
CA THR A 314 -27.96 -8.57 -29.54
C THR A 314 -28.54 -9.78 -30.23
N TYR A 315 -27.95 -10.21 -31.35
CA TYR A 315 -28.39 -11.42 -32.07
C TYR A 315 -28.31 -12.68 -31.20
N GLN A 316 -27.19 -12.85 -30.45
CA GLN A 316 -27.05 -13.99 -29.55
C GLN A 316 -28.06 -13.98 -28.43
N ILE A 317 -28.40 -12.81 -27.86
CA ILE A 317 -29.45 -12.67 -26.85
C ILE A 317 -30.78 -13.12 -27.40
N ASN A 318 -31.16 -12.64 -28.60
CA ASN A 318 -32.44 -12.98 -29.23
C ASN A 318 -32.53 -14.46 -29.56
N MET A 319 -31.47 -15.04 -30.13
CA MET A 319 -31.41 -16.47 -30.43
C MET A 319 -31.45 -17.34 -29.17
N ALA A 320 -30.75 -16.92 -28.11
CA ALA A 320 -30.79 -17.61 -26.84
C ALA A 320 -32.20 -17.58 -26.23
N ASN A 321 -32.87 -16.44 -26.26
CA ASN A 321 -34.24 -16.30 -25.77
C ASN A 321 -35.23 -17.17 -26.55
N ALA A 322 -35.04 -17.33 -27.88
CA ALA A 322 -35.91 -18.14 -28.73
C ALA A 322 -35.75 -19.65 -28.50
N ASN A 323 -34.56 -20.12 -28.14
CA ASN A 323 -34.22 -21.55 -28.08
C ASN A 323 -34.06 -22.10 -26.66
N MET A 324 -34.14 -21.27 -25.61
CA MET A 324 -34.00 -21.70 -24.22
C MET A 324 -35.26 -22.40 -23.72
N THR A 325 -35.07 -23.50 -22.97
CA THR A 325 -36.13 -24.09 -22.18
C THR A 325 -36.52 -23.18 -21.00
N GLU A 326 -37.69 -23.35 -20.43
CA GLU A 326 -38.13 -22.53 -19.28
C GLU A 326 -37.19 -22.65 -18.08
N ASP A 327 -36.63 -23.84 -17.83
CA ASP A 327 -35.67 -24.05 -16.75
C ASP A 327 -34.34 -23.29 -17.00
N GLU A 328 -33.87 -23.27 -18.23
CA GLU A 328 -32.66 -22.48 -18.62
C GLU A 328 -32.90 -20.99 -18.53
N LYS A 329 -34.10 -20.52 -18.93
CA LYS A 329 -34.48 -19.11 -18.75
C LYS A 329 -34.49 -18.71 -17.27
N LYS A 330 -35.06 -19.56 -16.42
CA LYS A 330 -35.12 -19.35 -14.96
C LYS A 330 -33.71 -19.30 -14.35
N ALA A 331 -32.86 -20.26 -14.69
CA ALA A 331 -31.49 -20.31 -14.21
C ALA A 331 -30.65 -19.08 -14.65
N ARG A 332 -30.92 -18.57 -15.87
CA ARG A 332 -30.30 -17.35 -16.38
C ARG A 332 -30.77 -16.12 -15.61
N ALA A 333 -32.07 -16.00 -15.37
CA ALA A 333 -32.64 -14.90 -14.61
C ALA A 333 -32.12 -14.90 -13.14
N GLU A 334 -32.07 -16.06 -12.49
CA GLU A 334 -31.52 -16.20 -11.12
C GLU A 334 -30.05 -15.75 -11.06
N ARG A 335 -29.23 -16.14 -12.05
CA ARG A 335 -27.84 -15.70 -12.14
C ARG A 335 -27.74 -14.18 -12.35
N ALA A 336 -28.58 -13.62 -13.23
CA ALA A 336 -28.60 -12.18 -13.49
C ALA A 336 -29.06 -11.39 -12.26
N MET A 337 -29.99 -11.90 -11.48
CA MET A 337 -30.44 -11.28 -10.21
C MET A 337 -29.33 -11.17 -9.15
N SER A 338 -28.25 -11.94 -9.27
CA SER A 338 -27.07 -11.80 -8.39
C SER A 338 -26.15 -10.63 -8.80
N ASP A 339 -26.36 -10.02 -9.96
CA ASP A 339 -25.58 -8.90 -10.45
C ASP A 339 -26.01 -7.60 -9.75
N PRO A 340 -25.07 -6.86 -9.10
CA PRO A 340 -25.39 -5.61 -8.41
C PRO A 340 -26.06 -4.56 -9.31
N GLN A 341 -25.74 -4.52 -10.60
CA GLN A 341 -26.34 -3.58 -11.53
C GLN A 341 -27.82 -3.93 -11.83
N ILE A 342 -28.12 -5.21 -11.97
CA ILE A 342 -29.51 -5.69 -12.15
C ILE A 342 -30.30 -5.44 -10.88
N GLN A 343 -29.73 -5.71 -9.71
CA GLN A 343 -30.39 -5.43 -8.41
C GLN A 343 -30.70 -3.92 -8.26
N ALA A 344 -29.76 -3.06 -8.63
CA ALA A 344 -29.97 -1.61 -8.58
C ALA A 344 -31.13 -1.16 -9.51
N ILE A 345 -31.27 -1.78 -10.67
CA ILE A 345 -32.38 -1.50 -11.59
C ILE A 345 -33.70 -2.01 -11.02
N LEU A 346 -33.72 -3.21 -10.47
CA LEU A 346 -34.93 -3.81 -9.86
C LEU A 346 -35.37 -3.07 -8.58
N ASN A 347 -34.46 -2.42 -7.89
CA ASN A 347 -34.75 -1.60 -6.70
C ASN A 347 -35.15 -0.14 -7.06
N ASP A 348 -35.09 0.23 -8.32
CA ASP A 348 -35.49 1.57 -8.78
C ASP A 348 -37.04 1.70 -8.75
N PRO A 349 -37.62 2.65 -7.95
CA PRO A 349 -39.06 2.82 -7.86
C PRO A 349 -39.76 3.09 -9.19
N VAL A 350 -39.08 3.83 -10.11
CA VAL A 350 -39.62 4.14 -11.44
C VAL A 350 -39.74 2.86 -12.27
N ILE A 351 -38.69 2.04 -12.25
CA ILE A 351 -38.69 0.78 -13.00
C ILE A 351 -39.72 -0.21 -12.40
N ASN A 352 -39.81 -0.28 -11.09
CA ASN A 352 -40.84 -1.11 -10.43
C ASN A 352 -42.25 -0.70 -10.81
N GLN A 353 -42.52 0.61 -10.96
CA GLN A 353 -43.82 1.07 -11.42
C GLN A 353 -44.05 0.68 -12.89
N VAL A 354 -43.07 0.91 -13.76
CA VAL A 354 -43.15 0.51 -15.19
C VAL A 354 -43.39 -0.99 -15.34
N LEU A 355 -42.73 -1.82 -14.52
CA LEU A 355 -42.95 -3.28 -14.56
C LEU A 355 -44.36 -3.67 -14.16
N LYS A 356 -44.99 -2.97 -13.22
CA LYS A 356 -46.41 -3.15 -12.87
C LYS A 356 -47.32 -2.68 -14.01
N ASP A 357 -47.01 -1.53 -14.58
CA ASP A 357 -47.78 -0.94 -15.66
C ASP A 357 -47.78 -1.82 -16.91
N PHE A 358 -46.74 -2.60 -17.19
CA PHE A 358 -46.78 -3.57 -18.29
C PHE A 358 -47.92 -4.59 -18.16
N ALA A 359 -48.32 -4.95 -16.92
CA ALA A 359 -49.42 -5.87 -16.66
C ALA A 359 -50.78 -5.17 -16.47
N GLU A 360 -50.79 -3.98 -15.86
CA GLU A 360 -52.01 -3.32 -15.41
C GLU A 360 -52.44 -2.15 -16.32
N ASN A 361 -51.47 -1.45 -16.92
CA ASN A 361 -51.71 -0.25 -17.74
C ASN A 361 -50.67 -0.14 -18.88
N PRO A 362 -50.81 -0.92 -19.97
CA PRO A 362 -49.84 -0.98 -21.07
C PRO A 362 -49.55 0.38 -21.72
N ASP A 363 -50.51 1.28 -21.77
CA ASP A 363 -50.34 2.64 -22.35
C ASP A 363 -49.36 3.48 -21.52
N ALA A 364 -49.49 3.45 -20.18
CA ALA A 364 -48.59 4.13 -19.28
C ALA A 364 -47.17 3.51 -19.38
N ALA A 365 -47.04 2.20 -19.49
CA ALA A 365 -45.75 1.56 -19.69
C ALA A 365 -45.11 1.99 -20.99
N GLN A 366 -45.90 2.08 -22.09
CA GLN A 366 -45.40 2.54 -23.37
C GLN A 366 -44.97 4.02 -23.35
N GLU A 367 -45.67 4.85 -22.61
CA GLU A 367 -45.28 6.24 -22.42
C GLU A 367 -43.98 6.37 -21.62
N ALA A 368 -43.83 5.62 -20.54
CA ALA A 368 -42.62 5.56 -19.73
C ALA A 368 -41.39 5.07 -20.55
N MET A 369 -41.62 4.17 -21.51
CA MET A 369 -40.60 3.67 -22.43
C MET A 369 -40.13 4.73 -23.45
N ARG A 370 -40.75 5.91 -23.53
CA ARG A 370 -40.24 7.03 -24.33
C ARG A 370 -39.03 7.70 -23.66
N ASP A 371 -38.92 7.59 -22.36
CA ASP A 371 -37.73 8.03 -21.64
C ASP A 371 -36.53 7.12 -21.98
N PRO A 372 -35.45 7.66 -22.55
CA PRO A 372 -34.27 6.89 -22.94
C PRO A 372 -33.63 6.15 -21.74
N ILE A 373 -33.70 6.71 -20.52
CA ILE A 373 -33.11 6.10 -19.32
C ILE A 373 -33.93 4.90 -18.89
N VAL A 374 -35.24 5.04 -18.84
CA VAL A 374 -36.16 3.94 -18.52
C VAL A 374 -36.04 2.83 -19.54
N ARG A 375 -36.07 3.17 -20.84
CA ARG A 375 -35.87 2.22 -21.92
C ARG A 375 -34.58 1.44 -21.78
N ALA A 376 -33.45 2.11 -21.56
CA ALA A 376 -32.16 1.46 -21.41
C ALA A 376 -32.14 0.47 -20.24
N LYS A 377 -32.76 0.81 -19.11
CA LYS A 377 -32.87 -0.08 -17.95
C LYS A 377 -33.74 -1.30 -18.24
N ILE A 378 -34.88 -1.13 -18.90
CA ILE A 378 -35.77 -2.25 -19.29
C ILE A 378 -35.08 -3.15 -20.33
N GLU A 379 -34.47 -2.58 -21.37
CA GLU A 379 -33.65 -3.34 -22.34
C GLU A 379 -32.57 -4.18 -21.66
N LYS A 380 -31.94 -3.65 -20.61
CA LYS A 380 -30.95 -4.36 -19.83
C LYS A 380 -31.52 -5.54 -19.05
N LEU A 381 -32.71 -5.41 -18.45
CA LEU A 381 -33.42 -6.50 -17.79
C LEU A 381 -33.82 -7.60 -18.79
N VAL A 382 -34.27 -7.22 -19.99
CA VAL A 382 -34.58 -8.14 -21.08
C VAL A 382 -33.30 -8.84 -21.55
N ALA A 383 -32.21 -8.12 -21.75
CA ALA A 383 -30.94 -8.68 -22.18
C ALA A 383 -30.35 -9.63 -21.13
N ALA A 384 -30.59 -9.38 -19.85
CA ALA A 384 -30.20 -10.24 -18.73
C ALA A 384 -31.10 -11.50 -18.60
N GLY A 385 -32.26 -11.49 -19.24
CA GLY A 385 -33.24 -12.57 -19.16
C GLY A 385 -34.14 -12.51 -17.92
N VAL A 386 -34.14 -11.38 -17.21
CA VAL A 386 -34.99 -11.15 -16.05
C VAL A 386 -36.43 -10.80 -16.48
N LEU A 387 -36.56 -10.13 -17.62
CA LEU A 387 -37.84 -9.86 -18.27
C LEU A 387 -37.95 -10.66 -19.57
N GLN A 388 -39.14 -11.27 -19.80
CA GLN A 388 -39.47 -11.90 -21.04
C GLN A 388 -40.33 -10.92 -21.85
N THR A 389 -39.92 -10.62 -23.09
CA THR A 389 -40.79 -9.96 -24.07
C THR A 389 -41.67 -11.04 -24.65
N GLY A 390 -42.97 -10.99 -24.34
CA GLY A 390 -43.98 -11.84 -24.96
C GLY A 390 -44.12 -11.58 -26.46
#